data_0f437212eba05715849d8705c545821c
#
_entry.id   0f437212eba05715849d8705c545821c
#
_cell.length_a   1.000
_cell.length_b   1.000
_cell.length_c   1.000
_cell.angle_alpha   90.00
_cell.angle_beta   90.00
_cell.angle_gamma   90.00
#
_symmetry.space_group_name_H-M   'P 1'
#
loop_
_entity.id
_entity.type
_entity.pdbx_description
1 polymer ?
#
loop_
_entity_poly.entity_id
_entity_poly.type
_entity_poly.pdbx_seq_one_letter_code
_entity_poly.pdbx_strand_id
1 'polypeptide(L)'
;MKGVLEEAKGNVLFIDEAYNLSVGNEDKKDFGGRVLDSLLTVLTQPNPDMLIVFAGYTLEMEAMLNSNPGLNSRFPYRYQFDDYDAVQLMEIAMRLFKRDDYILSPEAAKEMRSAIDQALKTKDQHFGNARWIEQFVRNGIIPAMADRVITAMNADDAPAVTAEGDLFASSVDFQRIEASDVTKAFERFRPKAAPLKPHHKVVSGFSA
;
A
#
# COMPACT_ATOMS: atom_id res chain seq x y z
N MET A 1 26.33 7.11 8.03
CA MET A 1 26.20 7.68 6.68
C MET A 1 27.42 7.46 5.81
N LYS A 2 28.67 7.77 6.25
CA LYS A 2 29.87 7.57 5.41
C LYS A 2 30.00 6.13 4.84
N GLY A 3 29.77 5.08 5.65
CA GLY A 3 29.82 3.70 5.19
C GLY A 3 28.81 3.40 4.08
N VAL A 4 27.56 3.84 4.23
CA VAL A 4 26.49 3.66 3.21
C VAL A 4 26.85 4.35 1.89
N LEU A 5 27.44 5.57 1.97
CA LEU A 5 27.85 6.30 0.76
C LEU A 5 29.05 5.61 0.06
N GLU A 6 29.97 5.02 0.83
CA GLU A 6 31.06 4.22 0.22
C GLU A 6 30.55 2.94 -0.44
N GLU A 7 29.59 2.24 0.17
CA GLU A 7 28.95 1.05 -0.42
C GLU A 7 28.12 1.38 -1.67
N ALA A 8 27.57 2.58 -1.72
CA ALA A 8 26.77 3.03 -2.87
C ALA A 8 27.59 3.49 -4.08
N LYS A 9 28.92 3.60 -3.97
CA LYS A 9 29.78 3.96 -5.10
C LYS A 9 29.65 2.96 -6.24
N GLY A 10 29.50 3.46 -7.46
CA GLY A 10 29.25 2.66 -8.65
C GLY A 10 27.86 2.05 -8.74
N ASN A 11 26.95 2.39 -7.80
CA ASN A 11 25.63 1.77 -7.66
C ASN A 11 24.51 2.81 -7.48
N VAL A 12 23.34 2.33 -7.06
CA VAL A 12 22.14 3.15 -6.75
C VAL A 12 21.92 3.19 -5.26
N LEU A 13 21.86 4.40 -4.69
CA LEU A 13 21.37 4.65 -3.34
C LEU A 13 19.88 4.97 -3.39
N PHE A 14 19.04 4.03 -2.97
CA PHE A 14 17.61 4.22 -2.87
C PHE A 14 17.23 4.56 -1.42
N ILE A 15 16.54 5.69 -1.23
CA ILE A 15 16.06 6.15 0.08
C ILE A 15 14.55 6.24 0.04
N ASP A 16 13.90 5.31 0.71
CA ASP A 16 12.44 5.30 0.87
C ASP A 16 12.00 6.26 1.97
N GLU A 17 10.82 6.87 1.81
CA GLU A 17 10.27 7.88 2.72
C GLU A 17 11.28 9.00 3.06
N ALA A 18 11.99 9.46 2.02
CA ALA A 18 13.12 10.39 2.17
C ALA A 18 12.75 11.70 2.88
N TYR A 19 11.48 12.11 2.87
CA TYR A 19 10.99 13.28 3.59
C TYR A 19 11.23 13.19 5.10
N ASN A 20 11.39 12.00 5.68
CA ASN A 20 11.76 11.83 7.08
C ASN A 20 13.14 12.41 7.41
N LEU A 21 13.99 12.63 6.41
CA LEU A 21 15.29 13.30 6.60
C LEU A 21 15.15 14.81 6.84
N SER A 22 14.03 15.43 6.47
CA SER A 22 13.76 16.86 6.64
C SER A 22 12.98 17.18 7.92
N VAL A 23 12.42 16.18 8.60
CA VAL A 23 11.65 16.39 9.84
C VAL A 23 12.62 16.56 11.00
N GLY A 24 13.08 17.78 11.24
CA GLY A 24 13.81 18.16 12.45
C GLY A 24 12.85 18.17 13.65
N ASN A 25 12.96 17.20 14.55
CA ASN A 25 12.40 17.32 15.90
C ASN A 25 13.32 18.24 16.69
N GLU A 26 12.78 19.35 17.21
CA GLU A 26 13.50 20.36 17.99
C GLU A 26 14.28 19.77 19.20
N ASP A 27 13.90 18.58 19.68
CA ASP A 27 14.48 17.90 20.84
C ASP A 27 15.48 16.76 20.53
N LYS A 28 15.71 16.40 19.27
CA LYS A 28 16.69 15.37 18.90
C LYS A 28 17.72 15.97 17.96
N LYS A 29 19.02 15.81 18.32
CA LYS A 29 20.16 16.11 17.44
C LYS A 29 19.77 15.82 15.99
N ASP A 30 19.75 16.84 15.14
CA ASP A 30 19.30 16.80 13.77
C ASP A 30 20.17 15.82 12.93
N PHE A 31 19.88 14.54 13.04
CA PHE A 31 20.55 13.50 12.27
C PHE A 31 20.11 13.54 10.80
N GLY A 32 18.84 13.88 10.53
CA GLY A 32 18.30 13.96 9.18
C GLY A 32 18.97 15.04 8.35
N GLY A 33 19.10 16.25 8.90
CA GLY A 33 19.80 17.36 8.25
C GLY A 33 21.26 17.02 7.94
N ARG A 34 21.99 16.39 8.85
CA ARG A 34 23.37 15.93 8.60
C ARG A 34 23.47 14.88 7.51
N VAL A 35 22.46 14.03 7.38
CA VAL A 35 22.37 13.05 6.28
C VAL A 35 22.16 13.78 4.97
N LEU A 36 21.22 14.72 4.90
CA LEU A 36 20.98 15.54 3.72
C LEU A 36 22.23 16.34 3.31
N ASP A 37 22.93 16.96 4.24
CA ASP A 37 24.18 17.68 3.99
C ASP A 37 25.27 16.77 3.40
N SER A 38 25.36 15.55 3.91
CA SER A 38 26.31 14.55 3.39
C SER A 38 25.95 14.14 1.96
N LEU A 39 24.65 13.96 1.65
CA LEU A 39 24.16 13.65 0.31
C LEU A 39 24.39 14.82 -0.65
N LEU A 40 24.09 16.04 -0.22
CA LEU A 40 24.34 17.25 -1.01
C LEU A 40 25.84 17.41 -1.34
N THR A 41 26.72 17.08 -0.40
CA THR A 41 28.17 17.12 -0.62
C THR A 41 28.57 16.17 -1.75
N VAL A 42 28.02 14.95 -1.80
CA VAL A 42 28.28 14.00 -2.88
C VAL A 42 27.70 14.50 -4.20
N LEU A 43 26.47 14.98 -4.20
CA LEU A 43 25.78 15.48 -5.40
C LEU A 43 26.39 16.77 -5.98
N THR A 44 27.22 17.47 -5.21
CA THR A 44 27.98 18.66 -5.70
C THR A 44 29.27 18.28 -6.43
N GLN A 45 29.72 17.05 -6.36
CA GLN A 45 30.89 16.60 -7.11
C GLN A 45 30.63 16.65 -8.61
N PRO A 46 31.62 17.00 -9.44
CA PRO A 46 31.47 17.08 -10.89
C PRO A 46 31.02 15.77 -11.54
N ASN A 47 31.35 14.65 -10.92
CA ASN A 47 31.02 13.31 -11.41
C ASN A 47 30.76 12.38 -10.20
N PRO A 48 29.59 12.46 -9.59
CA PRO A 48 29.25 11.57 -8.47
C PRO A 48 29.15 10.15 -9.01
N ASP A 49 29.95 9.24 -8.42
CA ASP A 49 29.99 7.82 -8.83
C ASP A 49 28.84 7.05 -8.16
N MET A 50 27.63 7.60 -8.22
CA MET A 50 26.40 6.94 -7.75
C MET A 50 25.16 7.64 -8.28
N LEU A 51 24.05 6.89 -8.39
CA LEU A 51 22.72 7.42 -8.59
C LEU A 51 21.98 7.47 -7.25
N ILE A 52 21.38 8.61 -6.91
CA ILE A 52 20.55 8.74 -5.71
C ILE A 52 19.09 8.84 -6.13
N VAL A 53 18.25 7.98 -5.56
CA VAL A 53 16.80 7.95 -5.78
C VAL A 53 16.10 8.19 -4.45
N PHE A 54 15.28 9.21 -4.39
CA PHE A 54 14.37 9.46 -3.27
C PHE A 54 12.97 8.98 -3.63
N ALA A 55 12.33 8.27 -2.72
CA ALA A 55 10.93 7.86 -2.82
C ALA A 55 10.14 8.37 -1.61
N GLY A 56 8.84 8.59 -1.79
CA GLY A 56 7.94 9.02 -0.73
C GLY A 56 6.62 9.57 -1.26
N TYR A 57 5.74 9.98 -0.38
CA TYR A 57 4.48 10.61 -0.75
C TYR A 57 4.69 11.97 -1.40
N THR A 58 3.92 12.26 -2.44
CA THR A 58 4.12 13.44 -3.30
C THR A 58 4.17 14.75 -2.52
N LEU A 59 3.20 14.99 -1.64
CA LEU A 59 3.10 16.25 -0.89
C LEU A 59 4.27 16.43 0.09
N GLU A 60 4.63 15.38 0.79
CA GLU A 60 5.74 15.34 1.74
C GLU A 60 7.09 15.53 1.03
N MET A 61 7.27 14.88 -0.13
CA MET A 61 8.47 15.03 -0.95
C MET A 61 8.59 16.44 -1.53
N GLU A 62 7.50 17.04 -1.99
CA GLU A 62 7.49 18.43 -2.44
C GLU A 62 7.85 19.40 -1.31
N ALA A 63 7.28 19.21 -0.12
CA ALA A 63 7.60 20.01 1.05
C ALA A 63 9.09 19.91 1.41
N MET A 64 9.66 18.69 1.42
CA MET A 64 11.08 18.45 1.65
C MET A 64 11.96 19.15 0.61
N LEU A 65 11.69 18.96 -0.67
CA LEU A 65 12.49 19.55 -1.76
C LEU A 65 12.42 21.07 -1.74
N ASN A 66 11.26 21.65 -1.40
CA ASN A 66 11.07 23.11 -1.34
C ASN A 66 11.69 23.72 -0.07
N SER A 67 11.89 22.95 1.00
CA SER A 67 12.55 23.44 2.22
C SER A 67 14.05 23.72 2.02
N ASN A 68 14.66 23.14 0.98
CA ASN A 68 16.08 23.31 0.70
C ASN A 68 16.33 23.52 -0.81
N PRO A 69 16.65 24.78 -1.23
CA PRO A 69 16.92 25.08 -2.63
C PRO A 69 18.04 24.23 -3.26
N GLY A 70 19.00 23.80 -2.44
CA GLY A 70 20.09 22.93 -2.86
C GLY A 70 19.61 21.53 -3.27
N LEU A 71 18.60 20.97 -2.58
CA LEU A 71 17.96 19.71 -2.95
C LEU A 71 17.19 19.87 -4.26
N ASN A 72 16.36 20.90 -4.35
CA ASN A 72 15.50 21.11 -5.50
C ASN A 72 16.30 21.19 -6.82
N SER A 73 17.45 21.86 -6.81
CA SER A 73 18.30 22.00 -8.00
C SER A 73 19.06 20.72 -8.39
N ARG A 74 19.25 19.78 -7.44
CA ARG A 74 20.03 18.55 -7.66
C ARG A 74 19.18 17.32 -7.95
N PHE A 75 17.84 17.42 -7.75
CA PHE A 75 16.87 16.40 -8.11
C PHE A 75 15.95 16.91 -9.23
N PRO A 76 16.47 17.06 -10.47
CA PRO A 76 15.71 17.61 -11.60
C PRO A 76 14.69 16.61 -12.16
N TYR A 77 14.92 15.33 -11.97
CA TYR A 77 14.03 14.28 -12.48
C TYR A 77 13.03 13.88 -11.42
N ARG A 78 11.74 13.95 -11.76
CA ARG A 78 10.62 13.57 -10.88
C ARG A 78 9.69 12.66 -11.64
N TYR A 79 9.36 11.55 -11.01
CA TYR A 79 8.41 10.57 -11.52
C TYR A 79 7.30 10.42 -10.51
N GLN A 80 6.07 10.59 -10.95
CA GLN A 80 4.89 10.38 -10.15
C GLN A 80 4.23 9.08 -10.60
N PHE A 81 3.87 8.25 -9.62
CA PHE A 81 3.07 7.07 -9.83
C PHE A 81 1.65 7.38 -9.39
N ASP A 82 0.73 7.35 -10.34
CA ASP A 82 -0.69 7.57 -10.05
C ASP A 82 -1.28 6.39 -9.29
N ASP A 83 -2.34 6.65 -8.54
CA ASP A 83 -3.11 5.60 -7.89
C ASP A 83 -3.74 4.67 -8.94
N TYR A 84 -3.82 3.39 -8.60
CA TYR A 84 -4.56 2.43 -9.42
C TYR A 84 -6.05 2.73 -9.44
N ASP A 85 -6.68 2.56 -10.61
CA ASP A 85 -8.13 2.59 -10.77
C ASP A 85 -8.79 1.26 -10.35
N ALA A 86 -10.13 1.22 -10.37
CA ALA A 86 -10.88 0.04 -9.95
C ALA A 86 -10.60 -1.19 -10.83
N VAL A 87 -10.33 -0.99 -12.12
CA VAL A 87 -10.04 -2.08 -13.07
C VAL A 87 -8.68 -2.68 -12.76
N GLN A 88 -7.68 -1.83 -12.56
CA GLN A 88 -6.31 -2.24 -12.23
C GLN A 88 -6.25 -2.94 -10.87
N LEU A 89 -6.95 -2.42 -9.85
CA LEU A 89 -7.02 -3.07 -8.54
C LEU A 89 -7.72 -4.44 -8.62
N MET A 90 -8.79 -4.55 -9.42
CA MET A 90 -9.44 -5.84 -9.66
C MET A 90 -8.50 -6.82 -10.38
N GLU A 91 -7.72 -6.36 -11.36
CA GLU A 91 -6.75 -7.21 -12.05
C GLU A 91 -5.65 -7.70 -11.10
N ILE A 92 -5.15 -6.84 -10.20
CA ILE A 92 -4.19 -7.25 -9.16
C ILE A 92 -4.79 -8.33 -8.28
N ALA A 93 -6.05 -8.17 -7.82
CA ALA A 93 -6.73 -9.18 -7.02
C ALA A 93 -6.86 -10.52 -7.76
N MET A 94 -7.27 -10.49 -9.03
CA MET A 94 -7.41 -11.71 -9.84
C MET A 94 -6.07 -12.43 -10.03
N ARG A 95 -4.97 -11.69 -10.19
CA ARG A 95 -3.62 -12.29 -10.27
C ARG A 95 -3.21 -12.95 -8.95
N LEU A 96 -3.57 -12.35 -7.79
CA LEU A 96 -3.32 -12.94 -6.48
C LEU A 96 -4.09 -14.25 -6.31
N PHE A 97 -5.40 -14.26 -6.61
CA PHE A 97 -6.22 -15.48 -6.54
C PHE A 97 -5.69 -16.57 -7.46
N LYS A 98 -5.39 -16.24 -8.72
CA LYS A 98 -4.85 -17.20 -9.68
C LYS A 98 -3.51 -17.79 -9.26
N ARG A 99 -2.61 -16.97 -8.68
CA ARG A 99 -1.29 -17.44 -8.23
C ARG A 99 -1.40 -18.47 -7.11
N ASP A 100 -2.38 -18.29 -6.23
CA ASP A 100 -2.60 -19.11 -5.05
C ASP A 100 -3.73 -20.14 -5.29
N ASP A 101 -4.10 -20.39 -6.57
CA ASP A 101 -5.09 -21.39 -7.06
C ASP A 101 -6.52 -21.20 -6.52
N TYR A 102 -6.90 -19.99 -6.17
CA TYR A 102 -8.28 -19.67 -5.76
C TYR A 102 -9.14 -19.28 -6.96
N ILE A 103 -10.42 -19.66 -6.90
CA ILE A 103 -11.43 -19.39 -7.91
C ILE A 103 -12.53 -18.52 -7.29
N LEU A 104 -12.83 -17.38 -7.92
CA LEU A 104 -13.95 -16.54 -7.50
C LEU A 104 -15.23 -17.02 -8.15
N SER A 105 -16.32 -17.15 -7.36
CA SER A 105 -17.66 -17.25 -7.92
C SER A 105 -18.02 -15.95 -8.66
N PRO A 106 -18.95 -15.99 -9.64
CA PRO A 106 -19.41 -14.78 -10.33
C PRO A 106 -19.94 -13.71 -9.35
N GLU A 107 -20.61 -14.14 -8.30
CA GLU A 107 -21.14 -13.30 -7.23
C GLU A 107 -20.01 -12.69 -6.40
N ALA A 108 -18.99 -13.48 -6.06
CA ALA A 108 -17.80 -12.98 -5.37
C ALA A 108 -17.03 -11.94 -6.21
N ALA A 109 -16.92 -12.16 -7.51
CA ALA A 109 -16.29 -11.19 -8.42
C ALA A 109 -17.07 -9.87 -8.48
N LYS A 110 -18.40 -9.91 -8.44
CA LYS A 110 -19.26 -8.72 -8.38
C LYS A 110 -19.09 -7.99 -7.05
N GLU A 111 -19.10 -8.72 -5.94
CA GLU A 111 -18.92 -8.15 -4.60
C GLU A 111 -17.52 -7.55 -4.44
N MET A 112 -16.49 -8.20 -4.96
CA MET A 112 -15.12 -7.68 -4.97
C MET A 112 -15.02 -6.34 -5.69
N ARG A 113 -15.66 -6.20 -6.85
CA ARG A 113 -15.72 -4.92 -7.58
C ARG A 113 -16.42 -3.85 -6.76
N SER A 114 -17.56 -4.18 -6.12
CA SER A 114 -18.28 -3.26 -5.23
C SER A 114 -17.41 -2.80 -4.05
N ALA A 115 -16.67 -3.72 -3.42
CA ALA A 115 -15.77 -3.42 -2.33
C ALA A 115 -14.63 -2.47 -2.77
N ILE A 116 -14.03 -2.72 -3.93
CA ILE A 116 -12.99 -1.85 -4.50
C ILE A 116 -13.54 -0.45 -4.79
N ASP A 117 -14.71 -0.34 -5.42
CA ASP A 117 -15.35 0.94 -5.73
C ASP A 117 -15.66 1.74 -4.45
N GLN A 118 -16.11 1.06 -3.40
CA GLN A 118 -16.36 1.69 -2.10
C GLN A 118 -15.05 2.15 -1.44
N ALA A 119 -14.00 1.32 -1.50
CA ALA A 119 -12.68 1.67 -0.96
C ALA A 119 -12.11 2.92 -1.64
N LEU A 120 -12.19 2.99 -2.96
CA LEU A 120 -11.72 4.14 -3.74
C LEU A 120 -12.50 5.44 -3.44
N LYS A 121 -13.80 5.35 -3.12
CA LYS A 121 -14.62 6.51 -2.72
C LYS A 121 -14.27 7.05 -1.34
N THR A 122 -13.74 6.20 -0.46
CA THR A 122 -13.46 6.55 0.94
C THR A 122 -11.95 6.66 1.25
N LYS A 123 -11.09 6.38 0.26
CA LYS A 123 -9.63 6.42 0.43
C LYS A 123 -9.14 7.81 0.82
N ASP A 124 -8.07 7.85 1.62
CA ASP A 124 -7.29 9.04 1.92
C ASP A 124 -6.01 9.11 1.05
N GLN A 125 -5.20 10.13 1.29
CA GLN A 125 -3.92 10.33 0.57
C GLN A 125 -2.87 9.24 0.84
N HIS A 126 -3.07 8.40 1.85
CA HIS A 126 -2.17 7.29 2.21
C HIS A 126 -2.74 5.92 1.85
N PHE A 127 -3.74 5.90 0.99
CA PHE A 127 -4.33 4.64 0.54
C PHE A 127 -3.29 3.72 -0.08
N GLY A 128 -3.20 2.50 0.44
CA GLY A 128 -2.13 1.56 0.11
C GLY A 128 -2.21 0.93 -1.28
N ASN A 129 -3.21 1.27 -2.11
CA ASN A 129 -3.36 0.76 -3.49
C ASN A 129 -3.19 -0.77 -3.58
N ALA A 130 -2.17 -1.26 -4.28
CA ALA A 130 -1.88 -2.69 -4.42
C ALA A 130 -1.64 -3.38 -3.07
N ARG A 131 -1.00 -2.70 -2.11
CA ARG A 131 -0.79 -3.23 -0.75
C ARG A 131 -2.13 -3.44 -0.03
N TRP A 132 -3.08 -2.51 -0.20
CA TRP A 132 -4.43 -2.68 0.36
C TRP A 132 -5.14 -3.90 -0.23
N ILE A 133 -5.09 -4.10 -1.56
CA ILE A 133 -5.65 -5.28 -2.23
C ILE A 133 -5.00 -6.56 -1.70
N GLU A 134 -3.67 -6.59 -1.59
CA GLU A 134 -2.95 -7.76 -1.09
C GLU A 134 -3.36 -8.13 0.34
N GLN A 135 -3.46 -7.14 1.22
CA GLN A 135 -3.93 -7.35 2.60
C GLN A 135 -5.40 -7.78 2.64
N PHE A 136 -6.26 -7.16 1.82
CA PHE A 136 -7.68 -7.49 1.74
C PHE A 136 -7.88 -8.93 1.28
N VAL A 137 -7.15 -9.39 0.27
CA VAL A 137 -7.20 -10.78 -0.21
C VAL A 137 -6.62 -11.73 0.83
N ARG A 138 -5.37 -11.54 1.25
CA ARG A 138 -4.61 -12.50 2.07
C ARG A 138 -5.05 -12.55 3.53
N ASN A 139 -5.32 -11.40 4.12
CA ASN A 139 -5.64 -11.30 5.55
C ASN A 139 -7.13 -11.10 5.82
N GLY A 140 -7.92 -10.90 4.75
CA GLY A 140 -9.37 -10.74 4.82
C GLY A 140 -10.13 -11.89 4.19
N ILE A 141 -10.11 -11.97 2.85
CA ILE A 141 -10.97 -12.86 2.07
C ILE A 141 -10.61 -14.33 2.28
N ILE A 142 -9.31 -14.67 2.17
CA ILE A 142 -8.87 -16.07 2.34
C ILE A 142 -9.20 -16.61 3.74
N PRO A 143 -8.93 -15.89 4.85
CA PRO A 143 -9.37 -16.33 6.17
C PRO A 143 -10.90 -16.44 6.31
N ALA A 144 -11.67 -15.52 5.72
CA ALA A 144 -13.13 -15.58 5.76
C ALA A 144 -13.68 -16.82 5.05
N MET A 145 -13.09 -17.18 3.90
CA MET A 145 -13.38 -18.41 3.16
C MET A 145 -13.03 -19.63 4.03
N ALA A 146 -11.84 -19.66 4.63
CA ALA A 146 -11.43 -20.77 5.50
C ALA A 146 -12.40 -20.97 6.67
N ASP A 147 -12.81 -19.90 7.35
CA ASP A 147 -13.82 -19.94 8.43
C ASP A 147 -15.15 -20.52 7.93
N ARG A 148 -15.62 -20.11 6.73
CA ARG A 148 -16.86 -20.64 6.14
C ARG A 148 -16.75 -22.14 5.86
N VAL A 149 -15.65 -22.56 5.28
CA VAL A 149 -15.38 -23.98 4.96
C VAL A 149 -15.33 -24.83 6.24
N ILE A 150 -14.59 -24.40 7.25
CA ILE A 150 -14.49 -25.09 8.54
C ILE A 150 -15.86 -25.18 9.21
N THR A 151 -16.65 -24.11 9.16
CA THR A 151 -18.00 -24.10 9.73
C THR A 151 -18.92 -25.09 9.00
N ALA A 152 -18.84 -25.14 7.68
CA ALA A 152 -19.62 -26.09 6.88
C ALA A 152 -19.22 -27.56 7.16
N MET A 153 -17.94 -27.83 7.40
CA MET A 153 -17.47 -29.17 7.76
C MET A 153 -17.89 -29.62 9.16
N ASN A 154 -18.07 -28.67 10.07
CA ASN A 154 -18.48 -28.97 11.45
C ASN A 154 -20.01 -28.96 11.66
N ALA A 155 -20.79 -28.63 10.61
CA ALA A 155 -22.24 -28.74 10.68
C ALA A 155 -22.66 -30.22 10.70
N ASP A 156 -23.68 -30.57 11.50
CA ASP A 156 -24.18 -31.95 11.65
C ASP A 156 -24.67 -32.61 10.33
N ASP A 157 -24.84 -31.82 9.26
CA ASP A 157 -25.15 -32.26 7.90
C ASP A 157 -23.92 -32.51 7.01
N ALA A 158 -22.72 -32.60 7.59
CA ALA A 158 -21.53 -32.95 6.82
C ALA A 158 -21.75 -34.31 6.13
N PRO A 159 -21.57 -34.42 4.79
CA PRO A 159 -21.77 -35.68 4.09
C PRO A 159 -20.92 -36.77 4.73
N ALA A 160 -21.58 -37.89 5.10
CA ALA A 160 -20.93 -39.03 5.75
C ALA A 160 -19.73 -39.44 4.90
N VAL A 161 -18.55 -39.55 5.55
CA VAL A 161 -17.35 -40.10 4.93
C VAL A 161 -17.70 -41.52 4.46
N THR A 162 -17.86 -41.71 3.14
CA THR A 162 -18.07 -43.03 2.58
C THR A 162 -16.81 -43.86 2.82
N ALA A 163 -17.00 -45.14 3.18
CA ALA A 163 -15.96 -46.08 3.64
C ALA A 163 -14.86 -46.40 2.61
N GLU A 164 -14.82 -45.74 1.46
CA GLU A 164 -13.87 -45.96 0.35
C GLU A 164 -12.76 -44.91 0.24
N GLY A 165 -12.47 -44.15 1.32
CA GLY A 165 -11.21 -43.40 1.38
C GLY A 165 -11.10 -42.17 0.46
N ASP A 166 -12.13 -41.77 -0.24
CA ASP A 166 -12.16 -40.56 -1.05
C ASP A 166 -12.51 -39.34 -0.15
N LEU A 167 -11.48 -38.77 0.46
CA LEU A 167 -11.56 -37.57 1.29
C LEU A 167 -12.08 -36.32 0.52
N PHE A 168 -12.33 -36.45 -0.79
CA PHE A 168 -12.71 -35.35 -1.69
C PHE A 168 -14.15 -35.40 -2.20
N ALA A 169 -14.99 -36.33 -1.69
CA ALA A 169 -16.41 -36.40 -2.06
C ALA A 169 -17.31 -35.38 -1.32
N SER A 170 -16.77 -34.52 -0.47
CA SER A 170 -17.53 -33.43 0.11
C SER A 170 -17.70 -32.30 -0.91
N SER A 171 -18.92 -31.84 -1.10
CA SER A 171 -19.29 -30.70 -1.96
C SER A 171 -18.67 -29.36 -1.56
N VAL A 172 -17.72 -29.36 -0.64
CA VAL A 172 -17.04 -28.16 -0.13
C VAL A 172 -15.79 -27.91 -0.95
N ASP A 173 -15.88 -26.90 -1.82
CA ASP A 173 -14.73 -26.45 -2.61
C ASP A 173 -13.83 -25.53 -1.78
N PHE A 174 -12.68 -26.04 -1.40
CA PHE A 174 -11.67 -25.35 -0.56
C PHE A 174 -10.96 -24.21 -1.32
N GLN A 175 -11.10 -24.12 -2.62
CA GLN A 175 -10.46 -23.10 -3.45
C GLN A 175 -11.45 -22.01 -3.88
N ARG A 176 -12.75 -22.21 -3.60
CA ARG A 176 -13.80 -21.32 -4.09
C ARG A 176 -14.10 -20.19 -3.09
N ILE A 177 -13.91 -18.97 -3.57
CA ILE A 177 -14.28 -17.74 -2.86
C ILE A 177 -15.74 -17.40 -3.21
N GLU A 178 -16.57 -17.18 -2.18
CA GLU A 178 -17.96 -16.79 -2.30
C GLU A 178 -18.17 -15.31 -1.94
N ALA A 179 -19.31 -14.74 -2.34
CA ALA A 179 -19.63 -13.34 -2.07
C ALA A 179 -19.62 -13.01 -0.57
N SER A 180 -20.09 -13.94 0.27
CA SER A 180 -20.10 -13.80 1.73
C SER A 180 -18.70 -13.63 2.31
N ASP A 181 -17.68 -14.27 1.73
CA ASP A 181 -16.30 -14.19 2.18
C ASP A 181 -15.75 -12.77 1.92
N VAL A 182 -16.07 -12.21 0.74
CA VAL A 182 -15.68 -10.84 0.37
C VAL A 182 -16.37 -9.82 1.27
N THR A 183 -17.68 -9.95 1.48
CA THR A 183 -18.47 -9.05 2.32
C THR A 183 -17.95 -9.04 3.76
N LYS A 184 -17.75 -10.23 4.38
CA LYS A 184 -17.22 -10.38 5.73
C LYS A 184 -15.82 -9.76 5.86
N ALA A 185 -14.97 -9.98 4.87
CA ALA A 185 -13.64 -9.39 4.84
C ALA A 185 -13.69 -7.86 4.73
N PHE A 186 -14.56 -7.31 3.89
CA PHE A 186 -14.64 -5.87 3.65
C PHE A 186 -15.09 -5.08 4.87
N GLU A 187 -15.91 -5.63 5.76
CA GLU A 187 -16.27 -5.00 7.03
C GLU A 187 -15.03 -4.63 7.86
N ARG A 188 -13.97 -5.45 7.81
CA ARG A 188 -12.70 -5.24 8.54
C ARG A 188 -11.70 -4.39 7.76
N PHE A 189 -11.72 -4.47 6.43
CA PHE A 189 -10.73 -3.86 5.54
C PHE A 189 -11.22 -2.59 4.84
N ARG A 190 -12.43 -2.12 5.15
CA ARG A 190 -12.92 -0.85 4.64
C ARG A 190 -11.97 0.28 5.03
N PRO A 191 -11.44 1.07 4.08
CA PRO A 191 -10.61 2.22 4.38
C PRO A 191 -11.37 3.18 5.31
N LYS A 192 -10.68 3.67 6.33
CA LYS A 192 -11.27 4.70 7.20
C LYS A 192 -11.38 5.99 6.41
N ALA A 193 -12.55 6.61 6.42
CA ALA A 193 -12.71 7.94 5.83
C ALA A 193 -11.68 8.89 6.48
N ALA A 194 -10.99 9.67 5.64
CA ALA A 194 -10.11 10.71 6.15
C ALA A 194 -10.92 11.64 7.07
N PRO A 195 -10.44 11.99 8.27
CA PRO A 195 -11.11 12.99 9.09
C PRO A 195 -11.22 14.27 8.25
N LEU A 196 -12.44 14.82 8.15
CA LEU A 196 -12.68 16.10 7.50
C LEU A 196 -11.70 17.11 8.10
N LYS A 197 -10.73 17.58 7.31
CA LYS A 197 -9.86 18.68 7.74
C LYS A 197 -10.77 19.85 8.07
N PRO A 198 -10.69 20.44 9.27
CA PRO A 198 -11.44 21.65 9.54
C PRO A 198 -11.04 22.68 8.47
N HIS A 199 -12.00 23.22 7.76
CA HIS A 199 -11.78 24.31 6.83
C HIS A 199 -11.05 25.42 7.59
N HIS A 200 -9.77 25.63 7.33
CA HIS A 200 -9.10 26.85 7.73
C HIS A 200 -9.84 27.98 7.00
N LYS A 201 -10.67 28.71 7.75
CA LYS A 201 -11.17 30.01 7.32
C LYS A 201 -9.92 30.86 7.05
N VAL A 202 -9.66 31.10 5.79
CA VAL A 202 -8.74 32.17 5.39
C VAL A 202 -9.42 33.48 5.84
N VAL A 203 -9.01 33.99 6.98
CA VAL A 203 -9.37 35.35 7.39
C VAL A 203 -8.46 36.27 6.59
N SER A 204 -8.97 36.75 5.45
CA SER A 204 -8.37 37.86 4.73
C SER A 204 -8.62 39.13 5.56
N GLY A 205 -7.68 39.47 6.44
CA GLY A 205 -7.62 40.79 7.08
C GLY A 205 -6.89 41.74 6.16
N PHE A 206 -7.59 42.45 5.33
CA PHE A 206 -7.13 43.75 4.81
C PHE A 206 -7.36 44.76 5.91
N SER A 207 -6.30 45.37 6.41
CA SER A 207 -6.35 46.65 7.13
C SER A 207 -5.57 47.67 6.37
N ALA A 208 -6.21 48.81 6.18
CA ALA A 208 -5.75 50.00 5.52
C ALA A 208 -4.49 50.60 6.16
#